data_a11f691dfd56f323c803539ab00875af
#
_entry.id   a11f691dfd56f323c803539ab00875af
#
_cell.length_a   1.000
_cell.length_b   1.000
_cell.length_c   1.000
_cell.angle_alpha   90.00
_cell.angle_beta   90.00
_cell.angle_gamma   90.00
#
_symmetry.space_group_name_H-M   'P 1'
#
loop_
_entity.id
_entity.type
_entity.pdbx_description
1 polymer ?
#
loop_
_entity_poly.entity_id
_entity_poly.type
_entity_poly.pdbx_seq_one_letter_code
_entity_poly.pdbx_strand_id
1 'polypeptide(L)'
;MTLSEIRSTLAAIVPNIRHHRSEAITAGYAYWEETRMLSTMADNEHEIAWAFVVHIYTAIEDDSTAWDMYVSLTQDQRIAFSYQTDYDRETRLIHHIFDCEGF
;
A
#
# COMPACT_ATOMS: atom_id res chain seq x y z
N MET A 1 -2.79 3.08 13.57
CA MET A 1 -3.44 1.94 12.85
C MET A 1 -2.76 0.64 13.21
N THR A 2 -3.55 -0.38 13.46
CA THR A 2 -3.05 -1.75 13.57
C THR A 2 -2.86 -2.37 12.19
N LEU A 3 -2.12 -3.49 12.10
CA LEU A 3 -1.99 -4.23 10.84
C LEU A 3 -3.35 -4.73 10.34
N SER A 4 -4.25 -5.11 11.25
CA SER A 4 -5.61 -5.52 10.89
C SER A 4 -6.40 -4.38 10.26
N GLU A 5 -6.27 -3.17 10.77
CA GLU A 5 -6.93 -1.98 10.21
C GLU A 5 -6.36 -1.63 8.82
N ILE A 6 -5.03 -1.72 8.66
CA ILE A 6 -4.38 -1.52 7.37
C ILE A 6 -4.89 -2.54 6.35
N ARG A 7 -4.91 -3.82 6.73
CA ARG A 7 -5.42 -4.90 5.87
C ARG A 7 -6.85 -4.62 5.41
N SER A 8 -7.74 -4.27 6.34
CA SER A 8 -9.14 -3.99 6.02
C SER A 8 -9.29 -2.78 5.12
N THR A 9 -8.54 -1.73 5.38
CA THR A 9 -8.55 -0.50 4.57
C THR A 9 -8.12 -0.79 3.13
N LEU A 10 -7.02 -1.50 2.95
CA LEU A 10 -6.50 -1.82 1.61
C LEU A 10 -7.40 -2.80 0.86
N ALA A 11 -7.95 -3.79 1.55
CA ALA A 11 -8.87 -4.78 0.93
C ALA A 11 -10.18 -4.14 0.48
N ALA A 12 -10.62 -3.06 1.12
CA ALA A 12 -11.80 -2.31 0.69
C ALA A 12 -11.55 -1.58 -0.65
N ILE A 13 -10.30 -1.24 -0.94
CA ILE A 13 -9.92 -0.55 -2.18
C ILE A 13 -9.62 -1.56 -3.29
N VAL A 14 -8.81 -2.58 -2.98
CA VAL A 14 -8.40 -3.63 -3.91
C VAL A 14 -8.69 -4.98 -3.25
N PRO A 15 -9.86 -5.61 -3.53
CA PRO A 15 -10.30 -6.81 -2.79
C PRO A 15 -9.35 -8.00 -2.87
N ASN A 16 -8.57 -8.13 -3.94
CA ASN A 16 -7.62 -9.23 -4.12
C ASN A 16 -6.19 -8.90 -3.70
N ILE A 17 -5.98 -7.79 -2.97
CA ILE A 17 -4.65 -7.43 -2.50
C ILE A 17 -4.12 -8.49 -1.53
N ARG A 18 -2.84 -8.86 -1.72
CA ARG A 18 -2.16 -9.84 -0.87
C ARG A 18 -1.37 -9.15 0.23
N HIS A 19 -1.25 -9.81 1.38
CA HIS A 19 -0.30 -9.43 2.40
C HIS A 19 0.99 -10.20 2.14
N HIS A 20 2.04 -9.49 1.80
CA HIS A 20 3.30 -10.00 1.26
C HIS A 20 3.17 -10.59 -0.14
N ARG A 21 4.28 -10.61 -0.84
CA ARG A 21 4.35 -11.21 -2.17
C ARG A 21 4.35 -12.73 -2.04
N SER A 22 3.36 -13.39 -2.63
CA SER A 22 3.20 -14.84 -2.55
C SER A 22 3.18 -15.57 -3.90
N GLU A 23 3.09 -14.82 -5.00
CA GLU A 23 2.92 -15.40 -6.34
C GLU A 23 3.80 -14.66 -7.35
N ALA A 24 3.89 -15.23 -8.57
CA ALA A 24 4.52 -14.56 -9.69
C ALA A 24 3.75 -13.29 -10.05
N ILE A 25 4.47 -12.24 -10.40
CA ILE A 25 3.87 -10.95 -10.72
C ILE A 25 3.26 -11.00 -12.12
N THR A 26 1.98 -10.66 -12.20
CA THR A 26 1.21 -10.52 -13.43
C THR A 26 0.46 -9.19 -13.42
N ALA A 27 -0.11 -8.81 -14.57
CA ALA A 27 -0.92 -7.60 -14.64
C ALA A 27 -2.10 -7.68 -13.65
N GLY A 28 -2.29 -6.63 -12.85
CA GLY A 28 -3.32 -6.58 -11.83
C GLY A 28 -2.92 -7.16 -10.48
N TYR A 29 -1.68 -7.67 -10.35
CA TYR A 29 -1.20 -8.18 -9.06
C TYR A 29 -0.95 -7.03 -8.10
N ALA A 30 -1.44 -7.17 -6.89
CA ALA A 30 -1.25 -6.18 -5.83
C ALA A 30 -0.90 -6.87 -4.52
N TYR A 31 0.06 -6.31 -3.80
CA TYR A 31 0.40 -6.77 -2.46
C TYR A 31 0.89 -5.59 -1.61
N TRP A 32 0.85 -5.76 -0.30
CA TRP A 32 1.39 -4.80 0.64
C TRP A 32 2.24 -5.51 1.68
N GLU A 33 3.18 -4.76 2.25
CA GLU A 33 4.06 -5.29 3.30
C GLU A 33 4.36 -4.20 4.31
N GLU A 34 4.34 -4.52 5.59
CA GLU A 34 4.83 -3.65 6.63
C GLU A 34 6.35 -3.62 6.60
N THR A 35 6.92 -2.45 6.84
CA THR A 35 8.38 -2.28 6.85
C THR A 35 8.92 -2.06 8.26
N ARG A 36 8.20 -1.30 9.08
CA ARG A 36 8.59 -1.11 10.49
C ARG A 36 7.43 -0.57 11.31
N MET A 37 7.47 -0.85 12.58
CA MET A 37 6.55 -0.22 13.52
C MET A 37 7.07 1.17 13.87
N LEU A 38 6.17 2.14 13.77
CA LEU A 38 6.37 3.49 14.26
C LEU A 38 5.59 3.59 15.56
N SER A 39 6.27 3.63 16.70
CA SER A 39 5.58 3.79 17.96
C SER A 39 6.09 5.04 18.66
N THR A 40 5.15 5.86 19.11
CA THR A 40 5.44 6.97 20.00
C THR A 40 4.82 6.69 21.35
N MET A 41 5.56 6.99 22.40
CA MET A 41 5.03 6.97 23.75
C MET A 41 5.03 8.40 24.26
N ALA A 42 3.82 8.93 24.50
CA ALA A 42 3.63 10.24 25.11
C ALA A 42 2.69 10.08 26.29
N ASP A 43 3.06 10.62 27.45
CA ASP A 43 2.25 10.57 28.67
C ASP A 43 1.80 9.15 29.08
N ASN A 44 2.68 8.15 28.90
CA ASN A 44 2.43 6.73 29.16
C ASN A 44 1.40 6.07 28.24
N GLU A 45 1.03 6.71 27.14
CA GLU A 45 0.16 6.13 26.12
C GLU A 45 0.98 5.66 24.92
N HIS A 46 0.65 4.45 24.44
CA HIS A 46 1.21 3.89 23.20
C HIS A 46 0.25 4.08 22.06
N GLU A 47 0.68 4.81 21.04
CA GLU A 47 0.00 4.82 19.76
C GLU A 47 0.71 3.85 18.82
N ILE A 48 -0.07 2.94 18.22
CA ILE A 48 0.45 1.99 17.22
C ILE A 48 0.36 2.65 15.85
N ALA A 49 1.52 2.76 15.20
CA ALA A 49 1.62 3.22 13.83
C ALA A 49 2.57 2.30 13.07
N TRP A 50 2.35 2.17 11.77
CA TRP A 50 3.14 1.31 10.90
C TRP A 50 3.56 2.04 9.64
N ALA A 51 4.83 1.86 9.25
CA ALA A 51 5.26 2.13 7.89
C ALA A 51 4.98 0.87 7.06
N PHE A 52 4.38 1.05 5.89
CA PHE A 52 4.06 -0.05 4.99
C PHE A 52 4.13 0.43 3.53
N VAL A 53 4.29 -0.52 2.64
CA VAL A 53 4.38 -0.23 1.21
C VAL A 53 3.31 -1.02 0.47
N VAL A 54 2.61 -0.35 -0.44
CA VAL A 54 1.64 -0.98 -1.33
C VAL A 54 2.24 -1.03 -2.73
N HIS A 55 2.22 -2.21 -3.33
CA HIS A 55 2.71 -2.47 -4.68
C HIS A 55 1.56 -2.90 -5.57
N ILE A 56 1.38 -2.20 -6.69
CA ILE A 56 0.37 -2.56 -7.70
C ILE A 56 1.07 -2.63 -9.06
N TYR A 57 0.89 -3.73 -9.77
CA TYR A 57 1.47 -3.93 -11.08
C TYR A 57 0.37 -3.87 -12.14
N THR A 58 0.54 -2.99 -13.13
CA THR A 58 -0.46 -2.78 -14.17
C THR A 58 0.19 -2.79 -15.56
N ALA A 59 -0.63 -3.06 -16.59
CA ALA A 59 -0.15 -3.05 -17.97
C ALA A 59 0.00 -1.62 -18.53
N ILE A 60 -0.71 -0.66 -17.95
CA ILE A 60 -0.72 0.75 -18.40
C ILE A 60 -0.53 1.69 -17.22
N GLU A 61 -0.03 2.88 -17.48
CA GLU A 61 0.26 3.89 -16.45
C GLU A 61 -1.01 4.44 -15.80
N ASP A 62 -2.03 4.73 -16.60
CA ASP A 62 -3.29 5.32 -16.13
C ASP A 62 -4.32 4.23 -15.77
N ASP A 63 -3.90 3.23 -15.01
CA ASP A 63 -4.76 2.14 -14.58
C ASP A 63 -5.72 2.59 -13.48
N SER A 64 -6.99 2.19 -13.59
CA SER A 64 -8.02 2.58 -12.63
C SER A 64 -7.78 2.07 -11.22
N THR A 65 -7.20 0.87 -11.06
CA THR A 65 -6.90 0.30 -9.75
C THR A 65 -5.86 1.13 -9.00
N ALA A 66 -4.78 1.51 -9.70
CA ALA A 66 -3.76 2.38 -9.12
C ALA A 66 -4.32 3.76 -8.77
N TRP A 67 -5.18 4.30 -9.62
CA TRP A 67 -5.84 5.58 -9.36
C TRP A 67 -6.80 5.51 -8.17
N ASP A 68 -7.59 4.44 -8.06
CA ASP A 68 -8.48 4.24 -6.92
C ASP A 68 -7.70 4.17 -5.61
N MET A 69 -6.55 3.49 -5.61
CA MET A 69 -5.67 3.44 -4.44
C MET A 69 -5.18 4.84 -4.09
N TYR A 70 -4.69 5.60 -5.07
CA TYR A 70 -4.20 6.95 -4.85
C TYR A 70 -5.28 7.84 -4.22
N VAL A 71 -6.48 7.87 -4.79
CA VAL A 71 -7.59 8.68 -4.31
C VAL A 71 -8.02 8.26 -2.90
N SER A 72 -8.16 6.95 -2.67
CA SER A 72 -8.60 6.43 -1.37
C SER A 72 -7.60 6.72 -0.26
N LEU A 73 -6.30 6.57 -0.53
CA LEU A 73 -5.27 6.90 0.45
C LEU A 73 -5.21 8.40 0.74
N THR A 74 -5.44 9.24 -0.28
CA THR A 74 -5.50 10.70 -0.12
C THR A 74 -6.64 11.10 0.81
N GLN A 75 -7.75 10.39 0.75
CA GLN A 75 -8.95 10.68 1.56
C GLN A 75 -8.88 10.11 2.97
N ASP A 76 -7.99 9.17 3.24
CA ASP A 76 -7.85 8.58 4.57
C ASP A 76 -6.90 9.42 5.42
N GLN A 77 -7.45 10.13 6.41
CA GLN A 77 -6.69 11.03 7.27
C GLN A 77 -5.68 10.32 8.17
N ARG A 78 -5.78 9.00 8.32
CA ARG A 78 -4.85 8.21 9.12
C ARG A 78 -3.58 7.86 8.37
N ILE A 79 -3.55 8.06 7.04
CA ILE A 79 -2.46 7.61 6.18
C ILE A 79 -1.77 8.80 5.52
N ALA A 80 -0.46 8.87 5.70
CA ALA A 80 0.42 9.73 4.91
C ALA A 80 1.16 8.85 3.91
N PHE A 81 1.32 9.31 2.66
CA PHE A 81 2.01 8.49 1.67
C PHE A 81 2.72 9.32 0.61
N SER A 82 3.70 8.70 -0.02
CA SER A 82 4.28 9.16 -1.28
C SER A 82 4.01 8.12 -2.36
N TYR A 83 3.91 8.58 -3.60
CA TYR A 83 3.60 7.74 -4.74
C TYR A 83 4.67 7.89 -5.81
N GLN A 84 5.13 6.75 -6.35
CA GLN A 84 6.04 6.73 -7.48
C GLN A 84 5.71 5.55 -8.39
N THR A 85 6.15 5.64 -9.62
CA THR A 85 6.05 4.55 -10.60
C THR A 85 7.43 4.14 -11.07
N ASP A 86 7.56 2.88 -11.42
CA ASP A 86 8.75 2.33 -12.03
C ASP A 86 8.33 1.35 -13.12
N TYR A 87 9.17 1.20 -14.15
CA TYR A 87 8.95 0.19 -15.18
C TYR A 87 9.75 -1.06 -14.84
N ASP A 88 9.04 -2.16 -14.64
CA ASP A 88 9.68 -3.46 -14.38
C ASP A 88 10.01 -4.14 -15.70
N ARG A 89 11.30 -4.22 -16.02
CA ARG A 89 11.78 -4.78 -17.28
C ARG A 89 11.58 -6.30 -17.40
N GLU A 90 11.55 -7.00 -16.28
CA GLU A 90 11.35 -8.46 -16.28
C GLU A 90 9.92 -8.82 -16.65
N THR A 91 8.96 -8.16 -16.04
CA THR A 91 7.53 -8.41 -16.29
C THR A 91 6.95 -7.54 -17.39
N ARG A 92 7.63 -6.44 -17.76
CA ARG A 92 7.15 -5.41 -18.69
C ARG A 92 5.87 -4.74 -18.19
N LEU A 93 5.74 -4.62 -16.87
CA LEU A 93 4.61 -3.98 -16.22
C LEU A 93 5.03 -2.67 -15.57
N ILE A 94 4.05 -1.80 -15.36
CA ILE A 94 4.24 -0.59 -14.56
C ILE A 94 4.06 -0.98 -13.10
N HIS A 95 5.06 -0.66 -12.28
CA HIS A 95 5.04 -0.90 -10.85
C HIS A 95 4.67 0.39 -10.14
N HIS A 96 3.48 0.43 -9.56
CA HIS A 96 3.01 1.54 -8.74
C HIS A 96 3.39 1.27 -7.29
N ILE A 97 4.08 2.22 -6.67
CA ILE A 97 4.60 2.08 -5.31
C ILE A 97 4.03 3.19 -4.45
N PHE A 98 3.30 2.81 -3.41
CA PHE A 98 2.77 3.72 -2.39
C PHE A 98 3.53 3.46 -1.10
N ASP A 99 4.39 4.39 -0.72
CA ASP A 99 5.18 4.31 0.51
C ASP A 99 4.42 5.05 1.60
N CYS A 100 3.91 4.30 2.57
CA CYS A 100 2.85 4.76 3.47
C CYS A 100 3.28 4.73 4.92
N GLU A 101 2.66 5.62 5.71
CA GLU A 101 2.67 5.57 7.16
C GLU A 101 1.22 5.65 7.66
N GLY A 102 0.80 4.65 8.45
CA GLY A 102 -0.55 4.56 9.01
C GLY A 102 -0.55 4.83 10.51
N PHE A 103 -1.30 5.84 10.90
CA PHE A 103 -1.33 6.32 12.29
C PHE A 103 -2.61 5.96 13.04
#